data_80f732b6f811428ceeb6574e91723e90
#
_entry.id   80f732b6f811428ceeb6574e91723e90
#
_cell.length_a   1.000
_cell.length_b   1.000
_cell.length_c   1.000
_cell.angle_alpha   90.00
_cell.angle_beta   90.00
_cell.angle_gamma   90.00
#
_symmetry.space_group_name_H-M   'P 1'
#
loop_
_entity.id
_entity.type
_entity.pdbx_description
1 polymer ?
#
loop_
_entity_poly.entity_id
_entity_poly.type
_entity_poly.pdbx_seq_one_letter_code
_entity_poly.pdbx_strand_id
1 'polypeptide(L)'
;MAGDGSVRVEAAWFTPARLLLLFCLMSLLIYLDRGTMSSAAVSGNPGGDAPDAPQPSGLQGEFGISYYQYGWLQAAFMIGLLCGSPVFSALAKRANPFRLIAVGLGTWTVATMACALSPNYMALFLARTLVGVGEASFCALAAPFIDDFAPPGKKATWLACFYLCIPLGVACGFMYGGVVGGSPRLGWRWAFALESVAMLPVVMFCSASHPIPMRGVSVSSVPSVSSVPTDGAGESSSDGGGDTGDETLLGETRVGSGGERMGTRRRRLRRVGSSSAHLSKTATKEFMRDAAGLLRHPTYVMTVAGYVAYTAVIGVYAVWGPKAAKAVFPDVLKTPSDADFVLGLVTVVAGAGGTAIGGIAVDKLGNSVGNALSVCAVSSAVGFVLLELAFLSTSFPMFLVFFLFGETAAFVTQAPINAVVLWSVPPGSRPLACSMTTVFIHALGDVPTPPLFGATLQALAGDGALKAEHWRSALCAFTCALLVSAGILGRTARRARMDAVSGAGREGEGEEEGGDGGEGGSAPLLGGSE
;
A
#
# COMPACT_ATOMS: atom_id res chain seq x y z
N MET A 1 29.82 -13.04 27.74
CA MET A 1 28.65 -13.81 27.33
C MET A 1 27.64 -13.74 28.46
N ALA A 2 26.75 -12.76 28.44
CA ALA A 2 25.65 -12.66 29.39
C ALA A 2 24.38 -12.92 28.59
N GLY A 3 23.73 -14.06 28.86
CA GLY A 3 22.48 -14.45 28.25
C GLY A 3 21.36 -13.54 28.72
N ASP A 4 20.76 -12.80 27.81
CA ASP A 4 19.50 -12.07 28.05
C ASP A 4 18.38 -13.11 28.22
N GLY A 5 18.05 -13.38 29.47
CA GLY A 5 17.00 -14.35 29.89
C GLY A 5 15.58 -13.80 29.78
N SER A 6 15.25 -13.04 28.74
CA SER A 6 13.86 -12.72 28.44
C SER A 6 13.18 -13.95 27.82
N VAL A 7 12.43 -14.69 28.60
CA VAL A 7 11.52 -15.73 28.12
C VAL A 7 10.52 -15.05 27.17
N ARG A 8 10.78 -15.12 25.87
CA ARG A 8 9.81 -14.76 24.85
C ARG A 8 8.69 -15.81 24.93
N VAL A 9 7.57 -15.44 25.48
CA VAL A 9 6.35 -16.24 25.34
C VAL A 9 5.95 -16.16 23.86
N GLU A 10 6.45 -17.10 23.07
CA GLU A 10 6.02 -17.26 21.69
C GLU A 10 4.57 -17.72 21.71
N ALA A 11 3.70 -17.01 21.00
CA ALA A 11 2.31 -17.41 20.86
C ALA A 11 2.26 -18.85 20.31
N ALA A 12 1.52 -19.74 20.93
CA ALA A 12 1.49 -21.18 20.59
C ALA A 12 1.14 -21.46 19.11
N TRP A 13 0.47 -20.53 18.42
CA TRP A 13 0.13 -20.63 17.00
C TRP A 13 1.22 -20.12 16.08
N PHE A 14 2.19 -19.33 16.60
CA PHE A 14 3.13 -18.57 15.79
C PHE A 14 4.17 -19.46 15.13
N THR A 15 4.15 -19.48 13.81
CA THR A 15 5.30 -19.83 12.96
C THR A 15 5.38 -18.80 11.85
N PRO A 16 6.57 -18.44 11.33
CA PRO A 16 6.70 -17.50 10.23
C PRO A 16 5.81 -17.84 9.03
N ALA A 17 5.70 -19.11 8.66
CA ALA A 17 4.86 -19.56 7.55
C ALA A 17 3.35 -19.35 7.82
N ARG A 18 2.89 -19.59 9.06
CA ARG A 18 1.49 -19.32 9.43
C ARG A 18 1.18 -17.83 9.43
N LEU A 19 2.14 -17.00 9.83
CA LEU A 19 2.01 -15.54 9.75
C LEU A 19 1.86 -15.09 8.30
N LEU A 20 2.70 -15.60 7.39
CA LEU A 20 2.59 -15.30 5.95
C LEU A 20 1.21 -15.73 5.41
N LEU A 21 0.77 -16.95 5.73
CA LEU A 21 -0.54 -17.45 5.29
C LEU A 21 -1.68 -16.58 5.80
N LEU A 22 -1.64 -16.16 7.08
CA LEU A 22 -2.63 -15.27 7.67
C LEU A 22 -2.66 -13.92 6.94
N PHE A 23 -1.48 -13.34 6.63
CA PHE A 23 -1.41 -12.06 5.93
C PHE A 23 -1.82 -12.19 4.45
N CYS A 24 -1.54 -13.29 3.80
CA CYS A 24 -2.06 -13.58 2.45
C CYS A 24 -3.58 -13.69 2.47
N LEU A 25 -4.17 -14.37 3.46
CA LEU A 25 -5.63 -14.46 3.60
C LEU A 25 -6.28 -13.10 3.84
N MET A 26 -5.70 -12.28 4.75
CA MET A 26 -6.15 -10.91 4.96
C MET A 26 -6.08 -10.08 3.68
N SER A 27 -4.96 -10.17 2.96
CA SER A 27 -4.76 -9.48 1.70
C SER A 27 -5.80 -9.88 0.66
N LEU A 28 -6.05 -11.19 0.50
CA LEU A 28 -7.08 -11.68 -0.42
C LEU A 28 -8.47 -11.11 -0.10
N LEU A 29 -8.89 -11.09 1.16
CA LEU A 29 -10.19 -10.56 1.58
C LEU A 29 -10.30 -9.04 1.35
N ILE A 30 -9.24 -8.29 1.65
CA ILE A 30 -9.18 -6.84 1.46
C ILE A 30 -9.29 -6.49 -0.04
N TYR A 31 -8.50 -7.17 -0.88
CA TYR A 31 -8.52 -6.91 -2.32
C TYR A 31 -9.74 -7.51 -3.02
N LEU A 32 -10.39 -8.51 -2.43
CA LEU A 32 -11.68 -9.02 -2.87
C LEU A 32 -12.76 -7.92 -2.76
N ASP A 33 -12.83 -7.14 -1.65
CA ASP A 33 -13.73 -6.00 -1.51
C ASP A 33 -13.55 -4.96 -2.64
N ARG A 34 -12.31 -4.67 -3.01
CA ARG A 34 -12.02 -3.74 -4.12
C ARG A 34 -12.59 -4.24 -5.44
N GLY A 35 -12.41 -5.53 -5.74
CA GLY A 35 -12.97 -6.17 -6.92
C GLY A 35 -14.51 -6.24 -6.88
N THR A 36 -15.07 -6.58 -5.73
CA THR A 36 -16.52 -6.63 -5.53
C THR A 36 -17.19 -5.30 -5.83
N MET A 37 -16.64 -4.21 -5.29
CA MET A 37 -17.17 -2.87 -5.56
C MET A 37 -17.12 -2.51 -7.04
N SER A 38 -16.10 -2.97 -7.76
CA SER A 38 -15.88 -2.69 -9.19
C SER A 38 -16.61 -3.67 -10.12
N SER A 39 -17.20 -4.75 -9.58
CA SER A 39 -18.00 -5.70 -10.34
C SER A 39 -19.15 -5.00 -11.07
N ALA A 40 -19.39 -5.40 -12.32
CA ALA A 40 -20.48 -4.86 -13.13
C ALA A 40 -21.85 -5.18 -12.54
N ALA A 41 -22.00 -6.35 -11.88
CA ALA A 41 -23.23 -6.76 -11.22
C ALA A 41 -23.52 -5.94 -9.95
N VAL A 42 -22.50 -5.64 -9.16
CA VAL A 42 -22.63 -4.82 -7.93
C VAL A 42 -22.84 -3.35 -8.28
N SER A 43 -22.03 -2.79 -9.18
CA SER A 43 -22.13 -1.39 -9.60
C SER A 43 -23.43 -1.07 -10.31
N GLY A 44 -23.90 -1.97 -11.16
CA GLY A 44 -25.15 -1.84 -11.91
C GLY A 44 -25.19 -0.66 -12.89
N ASN A 45 -26.37 -0.17 -13.20
CA ASN A 45 -26.61 0.96 -14.09
C ASN A 45 -27.55 1.99 -13.44
N PRO A 46 -27.34 3.28 -13.67
CA PRO A 46 -28.23 4.32 -13.12
C PRO A 46 -29.62 4.33 -13.75
N GLY A 47 -29.79 3.67 -14.92
CA GLY A 47 -30.97 3.83 -15.77
C GLY A 47 -30.89 5.11 -16.61
N GLY A 48 -31.96 5.43 -17.33
CA GLY A 48 -32.10 6.65 -18.11
C GLY A 48 -33.52 6.80 -18.63
N ASP A 49 -33.91 8.00 -19.03
CA ASP A 49 -35.24 8.33 -19.54
C ASP A 49 -35.42 7.95 -21.03
N ALA A 50 -34.35 7.58 -21.72
CA ALA A 50 -34.40 7.16 -23.11
C ALA A 50 -35.06 5.79 -23.25
N PRO A 51 -35.86 5.55 -24.32
CA PRO A 51 -36.54 4.26 -24.55
C PRO A 51 -35.58 3.06 -24.57
N ASP A 52 -34.36 3.26 -25.03
CA ASP A 52 -33.32 2.22 -25.13
C ASP A 52 -32.35 2.21 -23.93
N ALA A 53 -32.61 3.00 -22.89
CA ALA A 53 -31.77 3.05 -21.72
C ALA A 53 -31.81 1.73 -20.93
N PRO A 54 -30.69 1.24 -20.42
CA PRO A 54 -30.70 0.04 -19.59
C PRO A 54 -31.52 0.27 -18.32
N GLN A 55 -32.20 -0.77 -17.86
CA GLN A 55 -32.97 -0.70 -16.61
C GLN A 55 -32.07 -0.39 -15.43
N PRO A 56 -32.50 0.44 -14.47
CA PRO A 56 -31.76 0.71 -13.25
C PRO A 56 -31.44 -0.61 -12.53
N SER A 57 -30.20 -0.79 -12.12
CA SER A 57 -29.75 -2.01 -11.45
C SER A 57 -28.56 -1.76 -10.54
N GLY A 58 -28.34 -2.68 -9.60
CA GLY A 58 -27.25 -2.61 -8.67
C GLY A 58 -27.26 -1.34 -7.83
N LEU A 59 -26.09 -0.95 -7.34
CA LEU A 59 -25.89 0.20 -6.49
C LEU A 59 -26.26 1.54 -7.18
N GLN A 60 -25.89 1.68 -8.46
CA GLN A 60 -26.22 2.90 -9.20
C GLN A 60 -27.72 3.07 -9.43
N GLY A 61 -28.43 1.98 -9.74
CA GLY A 61 -29.89 2.00 -9.93
C GLY A 61 -30.64 2.25 -8.63
N GLU A 62 -30.19 1.64 -7.52
CA GLU A 62 -30.86 1.82 -6.22
C GLU A 62 -30.76 3.24 -5.67
N PHE A 63 -29.61 3.88 -5.82
CA PHE A 63 -29.41 5.26 -5.31
C PHE A 63 -29.61 6.34 -6.38
N GLY A 64 -29.89 5.98 -7.62
CA GLY A 64 -30.02 6.94 -8.73
C GLY A 64 -28.75 7.74 -8.98
N ILE A 65 -27.55 7.16 -8.74
CA ILE A 65 -26.30 7.89 -8.83
C ILE A 65 -25.68 7.79 -10.23
N SER A 66 -25.12 8.92 -10.65
CA SER A 66 -24.43 9.02 -11.93
C SER A 66 -23.11 8.26 -11.97
N TYR A 67 -22.54 8.07 -13.16
CA TYR A 67 -21.20 7.50 -13.34
C TYR A 67 -20.11 8.32 -12.64
N TYR A 68 -20.24 9.66 -12.64
CA TYR A 68 -19.35 10.55 -11.90
C TYR A 68 -19.40 10.31 -10.39
N GLN A 69 -20.61 10.22 -9.82
CA GLN A 69 -20.80 9.95 -8.39
C GLN A 69 -20.29 8.55 -8.01
N TYR A 70 -20.50 7.56 -8.89
CA TYR A 70 -19.94 6.22 -8.67
C TYR A 70 -18.39 6.25 -8.67
N GLY A 71 -17.76 7.00 -9.56
CA GLY A 71 -16.31 7.23 -9.54
C GLY A 71 -15.82 7.80 -8.21
N TRP A 72 -16.59 8.71 -7.61
CA TRP A 72 -16.28 9.26 -6.28
C TRP A 72 -16.41 8.25 -5.15
N LEU A 73 -17.28 7.25 -5.24
CA LEU A 73 -17.33 6.14 -4.26
C LEU A 73 -16.04 5.32 -4.26
N GLN A 74 -15.46 5.11 -5.44
CA GLN A 74 -14.16 4.45 -5.56
C GLN A 74 -13.02 5.31 -5.02
N ALA A 75 -13.06 6.61 -5.33
CA ALA A 75 -12.09 7.58 -4.81
C ALA A 75 -12.18 7.75 -3.28
N ALA A 76 -13.37 7.69 -2.69
CA ALA A 76 -13.60 7.82 -1.25
C ALA A 76 -12.78 6.80 -0.44
N PHE A 77 -12.75 5.56 -0.88
CA PHE A 77 -11.94 4.50 -0.28
C PHE A 77 -10.44 4.88 -0.30
N MET A 78 -9.91 5.32 -1.45
CA MET A 78 -8.50 5.72 -1.58
C MET A 78 -8.18 6.96 -0.72
N ILE A 79 -9.09 7.91 -0.60
CA ILE A 79 -8.94 9.07 0.30
C ILE A 79 -8.82 8.59 1.75
N GLY A 80 -9.67 7.66 2.18
CA GLY A 80 -9.59 7.06 3.51
C GLY A 80 -8.24 6.37 3.77
N LEU A 81 -7.76 5.60 2.80
CA LEU A 81 -6.46 4.92 2.85
C LEU A 81 -5.29 5.92 2.99
N LEU A 82 -5.29 6.99 2.19
CA LEU A 82 -4.27 8.03 2.24
C LEU A 82 -4.25 8.77 3.58
N CYS A 83 -5.42 9.09 4.13
CA CYS A 83 -5.52 9.75 5.45
C CYS A 83 -5.13 8.81 6.60
N GLY A 84 -5.48 7.54 6.52
CA GLY A 84 -5.21 6.53 7.55
C GLY A 84 -3.74 6.10 7.61
N SER A 85 -3.06 5.95 6.47
CA SER A 85 -1.71 5.40 6.38
C SER A 85 -0.67 6.14 7.23
N PRO A 86 -0.58 7.49 7.23
CA PRO A 86 0.36 8.22 8.09
C PRO A 86 0.03 8.05 9.58
N VAL A 87 -1.26 7.96 9.92
CA VAL A 87 -1.73 7.79 11.31
C VAL A 87 -1.28 6.45 11.85
N PHE A 88 -1.54 5.35 11.15
CA PHE A 88 -1.12 4.02 11.58
C PHE A 88 0.39 3.85 11.58
N SER A 89 1.11 4.43 10.63
CA SER A 89 2.58 4.44 10.62
C SER A 89 3.18 5.18 11.83
N ALA A 90 2.58 6.28 12.24
CA ALA A 90 2.99 7.02 13.44
C ALA A 90 2.66 6.25 14.74
N LEU A 91 1.48 5.62 14.79
CA LEU A 91 1.04 4.81 15.93
C LEU A 91 1.89 3.53 16.10
N ALA A 92 2.41 2.95 15.03
CA ALA A 92 3.26 1.76 15.07
C ALA A 92 4.54 1.95 15.90
N LYS A 93 5.02 3.20 16.04
CA LYS A 93 6.15 3.53 16.91
C LYS A 93 5.82 3.51 18.41
N ARG A 94 4.52 3.54 18.77
CA ARG A 94 4.05 3.68 20.16
C ARG A 94 3.19 2.53 20.64
N ALA A 95 2.59 1.78 19.72
CA ALA A 95 1.70 0.66 20.00
C ALA A 95 2.18 -0.59 19.26
N ASN A 96 1.78 -1.77 19.72
CA ASN A 96 2.15 -3.01 19.06
C ASN A 96 1.54 -3.06 17.64
N PRO A 97 2.35 -3.22 16.58
CA PRO A 97 1.88 -3.18 15.20
C PRO A 97 0.85 -4.27 14.88
N PHE A 98 0.98 -5.48 15.46
CA PHE A 98 0.02 -6.56 15.25
C PHE A 98 -1.38 -6.22 15.79
N ARG A 99 -1.45 -5.57 16.97
CA ARG A 99 -2.72 -5.06 17.50
C ARG A 99 -3.28 -3.90 16.67
N LEU A 100 -2.42 -3.05 16.12
CA LEU A 100 -2.87 -1.98 15.21
C LEU A 100 -3.51 -2.53 13.95
N ILE A 101 -2.96 -3.61 13.38
CA ILE A 101 -3.59 -4.33 12.26
C ILE A 101 -4.97 -4.86 12.69
N ALA A 102 -5.09 -5.48 13.87
CA ALA A 102 -6.38 -5.99 14.35
C ALA A 102 -7.42 -4.88 14.53
N VAL A 103 -7.03 -3.72 15.08
CA VAL A 103 -7.92 -2.55 15.23
C VAL A 103 -8.34 -2.00 13.87
N GLY A 104 -7.41 -1.83 12.94
CA GLY A 104 -7.72 -1.33 11.61
C GLY A 104 -8.63 -2.28 10.83
N LEU A 105 -8.34 -3.58 10.83
CA LEU A 105 -9.21 -4.57 10.18
C LEU A 105 -10.58 -4.70 10.88
N GLY A 106 -10.66 -4.48 12.18
CA GLY A 106 -11.92 -4.35 12.91
C GLY A 106 -12.74 -3.14 12.42
N THR A 107 -12.08 -1.99 12.23
CA THR A 107 -12.70 -0.80 11.62
C THR A 107 -13.16 -1.09 10.19
N TRP A 108 -12.33 -1.75 9.37
CA TRP A 108 -12.66 -2.19 8.02
C TRP A 108 -13.92 -3.08 8.03
N THR A 109 -13.97 -4.09 8.91
CA THR A 109 -15.10 -5.02 9.04
C THR A 109 -16.42 -4.30 9.35
N VAL A 110 -16.39 -3.39 10.34
CA VAL A 110 -17.57 -2.58 10.69
C VAL A 110 -17.98 -1.66 9.56
N ALA A 111 -17.03 -1.04 8.89
CA ALA A 111 -17.27 -0.13 7.78
C ALA A 111 -17.82 -0.87 6.55
N THR A 112 -17.33 -2.07 6.24
CA THR A 112 -17.86 -2.92 5.16
C THR A 112 -19.29 -3.38 5.44
N MET A 113 -19.60 -3.73 6.70
CA MET A 113 -20.99 -3.96 7.10
C MET A 113 -21.85 -2.69 6.97
N ALA A 114 -21.32 -1.53 7.32
CA ALA A 114 -22.02 -0.25 7.13
C ALA A 114 -22.29 0.04 5.65
N CYS A 115 -21.41 -0.37 4.73
CA CYS A 115 -21.69 -0.31 3.29
C CYS A 115 -22.94 -1.13 2.92
N ALA A 116 -23.05 -2.37 3.42
CA ALA A 116 -24.21 -3.22 3.19
C ALA A 116 -25.52 -2.60 3.72
N LEU A 117 -25.44 -1.91 4.85
CA LEU A 117 -26.60 -1.30 5.52
C LEU A 117 -26.87 0.15 5.12
N SER A 118 -26.12 0.71 4.19
CA SER A 118 -26.22 2.13 3.80
C SER A 118 -27.60 2.47 3.23
N PRO A 119 -28.31 3.46 3.80
CA PRO A 119 -29.63 3.87 3.33
C PRO A 119 -29.58 4.85 2.14
N ASN A 120 -28.46 5.50 1.91
CA ASN A 120 -28.28 6.50 0.86
C ASN A 120 -26.83 6.62 0.42
N TYR A 121 -26.61 7.37 -0.68
CA TYR A 121 -25.28 7.59 -1.25
C TYR A 121 -24.26 8.15 -0.25
N MET A 122 -24.66 9.17 0.55
CA MET A 122 -23.72 9.81 1.48
C MET A 122 -23.28 8.86 2.61
N ALA A 123 -24.20 8.03 3.12
CA ALA A 123 -23.86 7.01 4.11
C ALA A 123 -22.88 5.99 3.52
N LEU A 124 -23.11 5.55 2.28
CA LEU A 124 -22.21 4.65 1.58
C LEU A 124 -20.84 5.30 1.32
N PHE A 125 -20.80 6.56 0.91
CA PHE A 125 -19.56 7.32 0.69
C PHE A 125 -18.71 7.40 1.96
N LEU A 126 -19.32 7.74 3.10
CA LEU A 126 -18.62 7.79 4.39
C LEU A 126 -18.17 6.40 4.84
N ALA A 127 -19.01 5.37 4.66
CA ALA A 127 -18.64 3.99 4.96
C ALA A 127 -17.45 3.54 4.11
N ARG A 128 -17.42 3.82 2.80
CA ARG A 128 -16.28 3.53 1.90
C ARG A 128 -15.01 4.25 2.32
N THR A 129 -15.12 5.51 2.74
CA THR A 129 -13.97 6.25 3.28
C THR A 129 -13.43 5.57 4.54
N LEU A 130 -14.30 5.11 5.43
CA LEU A 130 -13.91 4.42 6.66
C LEU A 130 -13.32 3.02 6.37
N VAL A 131 -13.79 2.32 5.35
CA VAL A 131 -13.16 1.07 4.84
C VAL A 131 -11.69 1.33 4.51
N GLY A 132 -11.41 2.41 3.75
CA GLY A 132 -10.03 2.81 3.40
C GLY A 132 -9.16 3.13 4.63
N VAL A 133 -9.71 3.85 5.62
CA VAL A 133 -9.00 4.12 6.88
C VAL A 133 -8.66 2.81 7.60
N GLY A 134 -9.59 1.86 7.68
CA GLY A 134 -9.36 0.55 8.31
C GLY A 134 -8.27 -0.26 7.61
N GLU A 135 -8.28 -0.29 6.27
CA GLU A 135 -7.28 -0.99 5.45
C GLU A 135 -5.87 -0.39 5.59
N ALA A 136 -5.77 0.91 5.82
CA ALA A 136 -4.49 1.62 5.92
C ALA A 136 -3.53 1.02 6.95
N SER A 137 -4.04 0.46 8.04
CA SER A 137 -3.23 -0.22 9.05
C SER A 137 -2.51 -1.44 8.50
N PHE A 138 -3.22 -2.24 7.72
CA PHE A 138 -2.68 -3.45 7.11
C PHE A 138 -1.69 -3.13 5.99
N CYS A 139 -2.04 -2.23 5.08
CA CYS A 139 -1.16 -1.79 4.00
C CYS A 139 0.16 -1.21 4.48
N ALA A 140 0.15 -0.45 5.58
CA ALA A 140 1.35 0.16 6.15
C ALA A 140 2.26 -0.84 6.88
N LEU A 141 1.71 -1.90 7.46
CA LEU A 141 2.43 -2.75 8.42
C LEU A 141 2.69 -4.18 7.94
N ALA A 142 1.89 -4.72 7.01
CA ALA A 142 1.99 -6.12 6.62
C ALA A 142 3.32 -6.47 5.93
N ALA A 143 3.76 -5.69 4.96
CA ALA A 143 5.01 -5.95 4.24
C ALA A 143 6.25 -5.88 5.15
N PRO A 144 6.41 -4.89 6.05
CA PRO A 144 7.46 -4.89 7.06
C PRO A 144 7.45 -6.11 7.97
N PHE A 145 6.26 -6.57 8.42
CA PHE A 145 6.16 -7.81 9.21
C PHE A 145 6.67 -9.02 8.45
N ILE A 146 6.29 -9.17 7.17
CA ILE A 146 6.74 -10.29 6.35
C ILE A 146 8.25 -10.26 6.18
N ASP A 147 8.84 -9.09 5.93
CA ASP A 147 10.30 -8.94 5.79
C ASP A 147 11.06 -9.31 7.06
N ASP A 148 10.52 -8.93 8.24
CA ASP A 148 11.13 -9.22 9.54
C ASP A 148 11.17 -10.72 9.89
N PHE A 149 10.12 -11.46 9.49
CA PHE A 149 9.97 -12.87 9.85
C PHE A 149 10.28 -13.85 8.72
N ALA A 150 10.54 -13.35 7.52
CA ALA A 150 10.94 -14.21 6.39
C ALA A 150 12.29 -14.87 6.65
N PRO A 151 12.45 -16.18 6.28
CA PRO A 151 13.71 -16.86 6.38
C PRO A 151 14.82 -16.17 5.58
N PRO A 152 16.09 -16.23 6.03
CA PRO A 152 17.22 -15.71 5.27
C PRO A 152 17.24 -16.26 3.84
N GLY A 153 17.41 -15.39 2.85
CA GLY A 153 17.42 -15.75 1.43
C GLY A 153 16.05 -15.97 0.78
N LYS A 154 14.92 -15.91 1.54
CA LYS A 154 13.56 -16.10 1.01
C LYS A 154 12.66 -14.85 1.14
N LYS A 155 13.20 -13.71 1.56
CA LYS A 155 12.44 -12.46 1.78
C LYS A 155 11.70 -12.01 0.52
N ALA A 156 12.40 -11.95 -0.62
CA ALA A 156 11.80 -11.55 -1.89
C ALA A 156 10.68 -12.50 -2.32
N THR A 157 10.87 -13.81 -2.18
CA THR A 157 9.84 -14.82 -2.51
C THR A 157 8.59 -14.66 -1.63
N TRP A 158 8.76 -14.41 -0.33
CA TRP A 158 7.65 -14.23 0.59
C TRP A 158 6.85 -12.95 0.30
N LEU A 159 7.54 -11.85 0.02
CA LEU A 159 6.91 -10.61 -0.42
C LEU A 159 6.21 -10.77 -1.77
N ALA A 160 6.81 -11.51 -2.71
CA ALA A 160 6.17 -11.81 -4.00
C ALA A 160 4.87 -12.61 -3.82
N CYS A 161 4.86 -13.65 -2.97
CA CYS A 161 3.64 -14.40 -2.63
C CYS A 161 2.56 -13.49 -2.03
N PHE A 162 2.95 -12.58 -1.14
CA PHE A 162 2.03 -11.63 -0.53
C PHE A 162 1.45 -10.65 -1.55
N TYR A 163 2.29 -10.05 -2.41
CA TYR A 163 1.84 -9.11 -3.43
C TYR A 163 1.04 -9.77 -4.56
N LEU A 164 1.23 -11.06 -4.81
CA LEU A 164 0.40 -11.81 -5.76
C LEU A 164 -1.08 -11.90 -5.31
N CYS A 165 -1.34 -11.79 -4.00
CA CYS A 165 -2.70 -11.74 -3.47
C CYS A 165 -3.48 -10.49 -3.92
N ILE A 166 -2.80 -9.44 -4.38
CA ILE A 166 -3.44 -8.19 -4.86
C ILE A 166 -4.26 -8.46 -6.14
N PRO A 167 -3.65 -8.80 -7.29
CA PRO A 167 -4.42 -9.05 -8.51
C PRO A 167 -5.37 -10.25 -8.36
N LEU A 168 -4.96 -11.27 -7.60
CA LEU A 168 -5.81 -12.43 -7.34
C LEU A 168 -7.05 -12.05 -6.53
N GLY A 169 -6.91 -11.23 -5.49
CA GLY A 169 -8.02 -10.75 -4.67
C GLY A 169 -9.01 -9.91 -5.49
N VAL A 170 -8.52 -8.95 -6.28
CA VAL A 170 -9.38 -8.11 -7.14
C VAL A 170 -10.16 -8.97 -8.13
N ALA A 171 -9.51 -9.92 -8.79
CA ALA A 171 -10.15 -10.79 -9.75
C ALA A 171 -11.19 -11.74 -9.09
N CYS A 172 -10.86 -12.31 -7.93
CA CYS A 172 -11.83 -13.07 -7.13
C CYS A 172 -13.01 -12.17 -6.72
N GLY A 173 -12.76 -10.89 -6.43
CA GLY A 173 -13.78 -9.91 -6.12
C GLY A 173 -14.73 -9.63 -7.29
N PHE A 174 -14.21 -9.50 -8.51
CA PHE A 174 -15.07 -9.42 -9.71
C PHE A 174 -15.99 -10.63 -9.81
N MET A 175 -15.43 -11.84 -9.76
CA MET A 175 -16.21 -13.09 -9.86
C MET A 175 -17.21 -13.24 -8.71
N TYR A 176 -16.80 -12.96 -7.49
CA TYR A 176 -17.65 -12.99 -6.31
C TYR A 176 -18.78 -11.96 -6.39
N GLY A 177 -18.48 -10.72 -6.76
CA GLY A 177 -19.44 -9.66 -6.99
C GLY A 177 -20.42 -10.02 -8.12
N GLY A 178 -19.92 -10.66 -9.19
CA GLY A 178 -20.74 -11.20 -10.27
C GLY A 178 -21.75 -12.25 -9.80
N VAL A 179 -21.32 -13.19 -8.96
CA VAL A 179 -22.18 -14.26 -8.43
C VAL A 179 -23.17 -13.74 -7.39
N VAL A 180 -22.68 -13.03 -6.37
CA VAL A 180 -23.52 -12.60 -5.25
C VAL A 180 -24.35 -11.38 -5.63
N GLY A 181 -23.71 -10.35 -6.20
CA GLY A 181 -24.38 -9.11 -6.63
C GLY A 181 -25.35 -9.31 -7.79
N GLY A 182 -25.04 -10.24 -8.71
CA GLY A 182 -25.92 -10.61 -9.82
C GLY A 182 -27.06 -11.56 -9.44
N SER A 183 -27.07 -12.08 -8.21
CA SER A 183 -28.13 -12.98 -7.74
C SER A 183 -29.43 -12.21 -7.49
N PRO A 184 -30.59 -12.64 -8.10
CA PRO A 184 -31.87 -11.99 -7.84
C PRO A 184 -32.36 -12.06 -6.39
N ARG A 185 -31.79 -13.00 -5.59
CA ARG A 185 -32.18 -13.21 -4.18
C ARG A 185 -31.30 -12.44 -3.20
N LEU A 186 -30.03 -12.21 -3.54
CA LEU A 186 -29.06 -11.63 -2.64
C LEU A 186 -28.83 -10.15 -2.95
N GLY A 187 -28.35 -9.83 -4.13
CA GLY A 187 -28.01 -8.47 -4.54
C GLY A 187 -26.71 -7.93 -3.92
N TRP A 188 -26.36 -6.71 -4.31
CA TRP A 188 -25.08 -6.09 -3.95
C TRP A 188 -24.85 -5.90 -2.44
N ARG A 189 -25.91 -5.69 -1.66
CA ARG A 189 -25.80 -5.51 -0.20
C ARG A 189 -25.25 -6.74 0.50
N TRP A 190 -25.68 -7.92 0.06
CA TRP A 190 -25.20 -9.18 0.59
C TRP A 190 -23.73 -9.45 0.25
N ALA A 191 -23.23 -8.91 -0.87
CA ALA A 191 -21.81 -9.02 -1.19
C ALA A 191 -20.95 -8.40 -0.07
N PHE A 192 -21.22 -7.16 0.34
CA PHE A 192 -20.48 -6.52 1.45
C PHE A 192 -20.77 -7.14 2.82
N ALA A 193 -22.00 -7.57 3.09
CA ALA A 193 -22.32 -8.21 4.36
C ALA A 193 -21.55 -9.52 4.57
N LEU A 194 -21.48 -10.37 3.55
CA LEU A 194 -20.74 -11.64 3.63
C LEU A 194 -19.23 -11.43 3.75
N GLU A 195 -18.65 -10.44 3.08
CA GLU A 195 -17.23 -10.06 3.23
C GLU A 195 -16.93 -9.62 4.66
N SER A 196 -17.78 -8.78 5.23
CA SER A 196 -17.65 -8.35 6.62
C SER A 196 -17.68 -9.54 7.58
N VAL A 197 -18.62 -10.47 7.40
CA VAL A 197 -18.73 -11.69 8.20
C VAL A 197 -17.49 -12.59 8.02
N ALA A 198 -16.99 -12.72 6.81
CA ALA A 198 -15.79 -13.53 6.51
C ALA A 198 -14.52 -13.00 7.20
N MET A 199 -14.39 -11.68 7.38
CA MET A 199 -13.25 -11.08 8.07
C MET A 199 -13.35 -11.21 9.61
N LEU A 200 -14.54 -11.32 10.19
CA LEU A 200 -14.74 -11.37 11.65
C LEU A 200 -13.86 -12.40 12.35
N PRO A 201 -13.78 -13.68 11.93
CA PRO A 201 -12.93 -14.67 12.58
C PRO A 201 -11.46 -14.26 12.59
N VAL A 202 -10.97 -13.62 11.53
CA VAL A 202 -9.60 -13.15 11.40
C VAL A 202 -9.33 -12.02 12.39
N VAL A 203 -10.22 -11.04 12.48
CA VAL A 203 -10.13 -9.92 13.44
C VAL A 203 -10.19 -10.43 14.88
N MET A 204 -11.10 -11.35 15.19
CA MET A 204 -11.21 -11.96 16.51
C MET A 204 -9.92 -12.72 16.87
N PHE A 205 -9.40 -13.51 15.94
CA PHE A 205 -8.14 -14.23 16.14
C PHE A 205 -6.97 -13.27 16.41
N CYS A 206 -6.80 -12.21 15.60
CA CYS A 206 -5.72 -11.23 15.79
C CYS A 206 -5.86 -10.44 17.11
N SER A 207 -7.10 -10.15 17.54
CA SER A 207 -7.37 -9.45 18.78
C SER A 207 -7.14 -10.32 20.02
N ALA A 208 -7.46 -11.61 19.94
CA ALA A 208 -7.30 -12.58 21.03
C ALA A 208 -5.86 -13.10 21.14
N SER A 209 -5.09 -13.08 20.05
CA SER A 209 -3.72 -13.61 20.03
C SER A 209 -2.75 -12.71 20.78
N HIS A 210 -1.72 -13.33 21.39
CA HIS A 210 -0.61 -12.57 21.96
C HIS A 210 0.05 -11.67 20.91
N PRO A 211 0.29 -10.39 21.23
CA PRO A 211 0.83 -9.42 20.27
C PRO A 211 2.26 -9.79 19.88
N ILE A 212 2.51 -9.89 18.58
CA ILE A 212 3.82 -10.18 18.00
C ILE A 212 4.56 -8.85 17.83
N PRO A 213 5.77 -8.66 18.41
CA PRO A 213 6.57 -7.47 18.21
C PRO A 213 7.29 -7.53 16.87
N MET A 214 7.39 -6.40 16.16
CA MET A 214 8.30 -6.25 15.02
C MET A 214 9.74 -6.07 15.49
N ARG A 215 10.71 -6.57 14.74
CA ARG A 215 12.13 -6.36 14.98
C ARG A 215 12.47 -4.88 14.77
N GLY A 216 13.14 -4.26 15.73
CA GLY A 216 13.56 -2.85 15.64
C GLY A 216 12.55 -1.80 16.10
N VAL A 217 11.33 -2.18 16.45
CA VAL A 217 10.36 -1.31 17.12
C VAL A 217 10.37 -1.63 18.62
N SER A 218 11.17 -0.91 19.39
CA SER A 218 11.07 -0.95 20.86
C SER A 218 9.81 -0.17 21.25
N VAL A 219 8.73 -0.88 21.57
CA VAL A 219 7.61 -0.29 22.29
C VAL A 219 8.15 0.09 23.67
N SER A 220 8.30 1.40 23.94
CA SER A 220 8.64 1.88 25.26
C SER A 220 7.61 1.32 26.24
N SER A 221 8.07 0.40 27.10
CA SER A 221 7.26 -0.29 28.09
C SER A 221 6.41 0.72 28.87
N VAL A 222 5.11 0.51 28.84
CA VAL A 222 4.18 1.09 29.83
C VAL A 222 4.75 0.70 31.20
N PRO A 223 4.99 1.65 32.14
CA PRO A 223 5.48 1.30 33.45
C PRO A 223 4.50 0.29 34.06
N SER A 224 4.99 -0.91 34.32
CA SER A 224 4.27 -1.89 35.14
C SER A 224 4.01 -1.21 36.48
N VAL A 225 2.77 -1.16 36.88
CA VAL A 225 2.37 -0.79 38.25
C VAL A 225 3.09 -1.78 39.16
N SER A 226 4.19 -1.32 39.74
CA SER A 226 4.91 -2.08 40.74
C SER A 226 3.99 -2.42 41.88
N SER A 227 3.86 -3.71 42.12
CA SER A 227 3.27 -4.32 43.32
C SER A 227 3.72 -3.58 44.57
N VAL A 228 2.72 -3.22 45.40
CA VAL A 228 2.87 -2.73 46.76
C VAL A 228 3.76 -3.72 47.56
N PRO A 229 4.81 -3.26 48.25
CA PRO A 229 5.52 -4.12 49.18
C PRO A 229 4.63 -4.42 50.37
N THR A 230 4.33 -5.67 50.62
CA THR A 230 3.82 -6.17 51.90
C THR A 230 5.00 -6.23 52.87
N ASP A 231 4.92 -5.44 53.96
CA ASP A 231 5.78 -5.56 55.13
C ASP A 231 5.63 -6.92 55.78
N GLY A 232 6.74 -7.54 56.12
CA GLY A 232 6.80 -8.78 56.86
C GLY A 232 8.20 -9.06 57.39
N ALA A 233 8.46 -8.55 58.58
CA ALA A 233 9.34 -8.98 59.67
C ALA A 233 10.40 -10.06 59.47
N GLY A 234 11.61 -9.78 60.01
CA GLY A 234 12.41 -10.82 60.70
C GLY A 234 13.90 -10.78 60.49
N GLU A 235 14.62 -10.19 61.50
CA GLU A 235 15.86 -10.66 62.13
C GLU A 235 17.11 -10.97 61.23
N SER A 236 18.22 -10.45 61.46
CA SER A 236 19.22 -10.27 62.51
C SER A 236 20.61 -10.43 61.97
N SER A 237 21.49 -9.64 62.59
CA SER A 237 22.94 -9.80 62.88
C SER A 237 24.01 -9.53 61.81
N SER A 238 24.71 -8.51 62.14
CA SER A 238 26.13 -8.32 62.54
C SER A 238 27.14 -8.25 61.37
N ASP A 239 27.93 -7.30 61.27
CA ASP A 239 29.05 -6.80 62.04
C ASP A 239 29.93 -5.88 61.16
N GLY A 240 30.48 -4.85 61.76
CA GLY A 240 31.83 -4.40 61.43
C GLY A 240 32.06 -3.07 60.71
N GLY A 241 32.20 -1.99 61.50
CA GLY A 241 33.39 -1.18 61.46
C GLY A 241 33.44 0.13 60.72
N GLY A 242 33.51 1.23 61.48
CA GLY A 242 34.45 2.33 61.21
C GLY A 242 33.89 3.61 60.57
N ASP A 243 33.56 4.52 61.34
CA ASP A 243 34.24 5.70 61.89
C ASP A 243 33.99 7.03 61.16
N THR A 244 33.70 8.01 62.03
CA THR A 244 33.86 9.46 62.04
C THR A 244 32.96 10.38 61.23
N GLY A 245 32.28 11.24 62.03
CA GLY A 245 32.24 12.67 61.81
C GLY A 245 30.88 13.32 61.72
N ASP A 246 30.30 13.56 62.85
CA ASP A 246 29.92 14.84 63.50
C ASP A 246 28.95 15.81 62.78
N GLU A 247 28.04 16.25 63.59
CA GLU A 247 27.31 17.48 63.88
C GLU A 247 25.83 17.56 63.45
N THR A 248 25.01 17.35 64.51
CA THR A 248 23.90 18.18 65.05
C THR A 248 23.22 19.20 64.11
N LEU A 249 21.89 19.16 64.02
CA LEU A 249 20.99 20.08 64.74
C LEU A 249 19.51 19.81 64.42
N LEU A 250 18.77 19.85 65.47
CA LEU A 250 17.32 19.85 65.72
C LEU A 250 16.50 20.77 64.76
N GLY A 251 15.23 20.37 64.50
CA GLY A 251 14.24 21.36 64.16
C GLY A 251 12.97 20.89 63.49
N GLU A 252 11.99 20.57 64.32
CA GLU A 252 10.55 20.89 64.19
C GLU A 252 9.68 20.31 63.04
N THR A 253 8.79 19.50 63.51
CA THR A 253 7.46 19.15 62.95
C THR A 253 6.65 20.39 62.62
N ARG A 254 6.18 20.51 61.37
CA ARG A 254 5.04 21.36 61.02
C ARG A 254 4.12 20.67 60.03
N VAL A 255 2.93 20.39 60.51
CA VAL A 255 1.74 19.97 59.79
C VAL A 255 1.29 21.12 58.89
N GLY A 256 1.21 20.90 57.57
CA GLY A 256 0.78 21.89 56.59
C GLY A 256 -0.06 21.25 55.48
N SER A 257 -1.31 21.42 55.60
CA SER A 257 -2.48 21.45 54.71
C SER A 257 -2.36 21.03 53.25
N GLY A 258 -3.34 20.26 52.83
CA GLY A 258 -3.62 19.61 51.54
C GLY A 258 -3.80 20.47 50.28
N GLY A 259 -3.09 21.58 50.12
CA GLY A 259 -3.22 22.46 48.92
C GLY A 259 -2.17 22.28 47.83
N GLU A 260 -0.99 21.77 48.14
CA GLU A 260 0.14 21.77 47.20
C GLU A 260 0.23 20.56 46.25
N ARG A 261 -0.48 19.48 46.52
CA ARG A 261 -0.43 18.27 45.68
C ARG A 261 -1.17 18.42 44.35
N MET A 262 -2.11 19.36 44.23
CA MET A 262 -2.88 19.58 42.98
C MET A 262 -2.15 20.49 41.99
N GLY A 263 -1.35 21.43 42.48
CA GLY A 263 -0.56 22.36 41.62
C GLY A 263 0.62 21.70 40.94
N THR A 264 1.30 20.77 41.62
CA THR A 264 2.45 20.02 41.07
C THR A 264 2.04 18.99 40.02
N ARG A 265 0.88 18.35 40.17
CA ARG A 265 0.33 17.42 39.16
C ARG A 265 -0.08 18.15 37.87
N ARG A 266 -0.72 19.35 38.00
CA ARG A 266 -1.08 20.19 36.84
C ARG A 266 0.16 20.77 36.13
N ARG A 267 1.21 21.18 36.85
CA ARG A 267 2.47 21.64 36.26
C ARG A 267 3.23 20.49 35.58
N ARG A 268 3.22 19.26 36.11
CA ARG A 268 3.83 18.08 35.48
C ARG A 268 3.08 17.67 34.20
N LEU A 269 1.74 17.69 34.21
CA LEU A 269 0.92 17.42 33.01
C LEU A 269 1.11 18.50 31.93
N ARG A 270 1.27 19.77 32.32
CA ARG A 270 1.52 20.84 31.37
C ARG A 270 2.94 20.80 30.77
N ARG A 271 3.94 20.35 31.54
CA ARG A 271 5.32 20.14 31.06
C ARG A 271 5.41 18.92 30.14
N VAL A 272 4.70 17.84 30.43
CA VAL A 272 4.63 16.66 29.55
C VAL A 272 3.90 17.00 28.25
N GLY A 273 2.81 17.77 28.32
CA GLY A 273 2.07 18.21 27.13
C GLY A 273 2.88 19.18 26.23
N SER A 274 3.68 20.08 26.82
CA SER A 274 4.53 21.00 26.05
C SER A 274 5.74 20.29 25.43
N SER A 275 6.30 19.30 26.12
CA SER A 275 7.41 18.50 25.60
C SER A 275 6.97 17.58 24.45
N SER A 276 5.77 16.98 24.54
CA SER A 276 5.24 16.14 23.46
C SER A 276 4.85 16.96 22.22
N ALA A 277 4.31 18.16 22.39
CA ALA A 277 4.00 19.07 21.30
C ALA A 277 5.27 19.61 20.61
N HIS A 278 6.34 19.85 21.36
CA HIS A 278 7.62 20.29 20.82
C HIS A 278 8.32 19.15 20.05
N LEU A 279 8.31 17.94 20.59
CA LEU A 279 8.81 16.73 19.93
C LEU A 279 8.02 16.41 18.65
N SER A 280 6.69 16.61 18.65
CA SER A 280 5.84 16.45 17.47
C SER A 280 6.20 17.46 16.38
N LYS A 281 6.39 18.73 16.72
CA LYS A 281 6.77 19.78 15.77
C LYS A 281 8.16 19.56 15.17
N THR A 282 9.12 19.08 15.95
CA THR A 282 10.48 18.79 15.48
C THR A 282 10.47 17.59 14.53
N ALA A 283 9.77 16.52 14.88
CA ALA A 283 9.63 15.34 14.03
C ALA A 283 8.92 15.67 12.69
N THR A 284 7.88 16.51 12.72
CA THR A 284 7.21 16.99 11.50
C THR A 284 8.16 17.82 10.63
N LYS A 285 8.97 18.68 11.24
CA LYS A 285 9.92 19.52 10.52
C LYS A 285 11.05 18.70 9.87
N GLU A 286 11.54 17.68 10.57
CA GLU A 286 12.51 16.71 10.04
C GLU A 286 11.91 15.91 8.88
N PHE A 287 10.72 15.38 9.04
CA PHE A 287 10.00 14.67 7.97
C PHE A 287 9.82 15.55 6.73
N MET A 288 9.37 16.79 6.88
CA MET A 288 9.20 17.73 5.77
C MET A 288 10.51 18.07 5.08
N ARG A 289 11.60 18.19 5.85
CA ARG A 289 12.94 18.44 5.30
C ARG A 289 13.42 17.23 4.49
N ASP A 290 13.25 16.04 5.03
CA ASP A 290 13.68 14.80 4.38
C ASP A 290 12.82 14.52 3.12
N ALA A 291 11.51 14.78 3.17
CA ALA A 291 10.63 14.73 2.01
C ALA A 291 11.02 15.75 0.94
N ALA A 292 11.35 17.00 1.34
CA ALA A 292 11.85 18.02 0.41
C ALA A 292 13.22 17.63 -0.19
N GLY A 293 14.08 16.96 0.59
CA GLY A 293 15.34 16.38 0.11
C GLY A 293 15.10 15.33 -0.96
N LEU A 294 14.13 14.43 -0.74
CA LEU A 294 13.77 13.37 -1.66
C LEU A 294 13.27 13.93 -3.01
N LEU A 295 12.46 15.00 -2.98
CA LEU A 295 11.96 15.67 -4.18
C LEU A 295 13.05 16.38 -5.00
N ARG A 296 14.26 16.52 -4.50
CA ARG A 296 15.42 17.04 -5.25
C ARG A 296 16.14 15.99 -6.08
N HIS A 297 15.82 14.70 -5.89
CA HIS A 297 16.39 13.61 -6.71
C HIS A 297 15.61 13.48 -8.03
N PRO A 298 16.14 13.95 -9.16
CA PRO A 298 15.39 14.04 -10.42
C PRO A 298 14.95 12.66 -10.94
N THR A 299 15.80 11.64 -10.80
CA THR A 299 15.48 10.27 -11.20
C THR A 299 14.29 9.71 -10.40
N TYR A 300 14.25 9.94 -9.09
CA TYR A 300 13.11 9.55 -8.25
C TYR A 300 11.82 10.27 -8.67
N VAL A 301 11.86 11.60 -8.78
CA VAL A 301 10.68 12.40 -9.13
C VAL A 301 10.10 12.02 -10.50
N MET A 302 10.97 11.86 -11.50
CA MET A 302 10.52 11.47 -12.85
C MET A 302 10.00 10.03 -12.88
N THR A 303 10.59 9.12 -12.10
CA THR A 303 10.08 7.75 -11.96
C THR A 303 8.69 7.76 -11.35
N VAL A 304 8.49 8.52 -10.26
CA VAL A 304 7.16 8.65 -9.61
C VAL A 304 6.15 9.29 -10.55
N ALA A 305 6.52 10.33 -11.32
CA ALA A 305 5.63 10.95 -12.30
C ALA A 305 5.18 9.96 -13.40
N GLY A 306 6.10 9.15 -13.91
CA GLY A 306 5.77 8.08 -14.86
C GLY A 306 4.88 7.00 -14.22
N TYR A 307 5.12 6.69 -12.94
CA TYR A 307 4.32 5.72 -12.18
C TYR A 307 2.89 6.23 -11.93
N VAL A 308 2.71 7.51 -11.62
CA VAL A 308 1.39 8.16 -11.50
C VAL A 308 0.59 8.01 -12.79
N ALA A 309 1.19 8.31 -13.95
CA ALA A 309 0.52 8.17 -15.24
C ALA A 309 0.14 6.71 -15.56
N TYR A 310 0.99 5.74 -15.20
CA TYR A 310 0.71 4.31 -15.31
C TYR A 310 -0.46 3.92 -14.38
N THR A 311 -0.40 4.30 -13.10
CA THR A 311 -1.41 3.94 -12.09
C THR A 311 -2.77 4.53 -12.43
N ALA A 312 -2.81 5.73 -13.03
CA ALA A 312 -4.04 6.34 -13.52
C ALA A 312 -4.82 5.44 -14.49
N VAL A 313 -4.12 4.76 -15.40
CA VAL A 313 -4.75 3.83 -16.37
C VAL A 313 -5.20 2.54 -15.70
N ILE A 314 -4.34 1.94 -14.88
CA ILE A 314 -4.68 0.70 -14.16
C ILE A 314 -5.86 0.94 -13.22
N GLY A 315 -5.94 2.10 -12.57
CA GLY A 315 -7.08 2.48 -11.73
C GLY A 315 -8.40 2.56 -12.50
N VAL A 316 -8.38 3.09 -13.72
CA VAL A 316 -9.57 3.09 -14.60
C VAL A 316 -10.00 1.67 -14.93
N TYR A 317 -9.07 0.79 -15.32
CA TYR A 317 -9.42 -0.59 -15.69
C TYR A 317 -9.90 -1.40 -14.49
N ALA A 318 -9.29 -1.23 -13.34
CA ALA A 318 -9.71 -1.89 -12.11
C ALA A 318 -11.13 -1.49 -11.67
N VAL A 319 -11.54 -0.24 -11.93
CA VAL A 319 -12.87 0.28 -11.54
C VAL A 319 -13.92 0.05 -12.62
N TRP A 320 -13.57 0.29 -13.88
CA TRP A 320 -14.54 0.37 -14.97
C TRP A 320 -14.47 -0.82 -15.93
N GLY A 321 -13.42 -1.66 -15.85
CA GLY A 321 -13.14 -2.74 -16.80
C GLY A 321 -14.33 -3.67 -17.04
N PRO A 322 -14.87 -4.37 -16.02
CA PRO A 322 -16.00 -5.29 -16.24
C PRO A 322 -17.24 -4.60 -16.82
N LYS A 323 -17.54 -3.41 -16.33
CA LYS A 323 -18.68 -2.62 -16.79
C LYS A 323 -18.52 -2.15 -18.24
N ALA A 324 -17.33 -1.69 -18.60
CA ALA A 324 -16.99 -1.28 -19.95
C ALA A 324 -17.07 -2.46 -20.92
N ALA A 325 -16.53 -3.63 -20.57
CA ALA A 325 -16.60 -4.82 -21.39
C ALA A 325 -18.06 -5.25 -21.66
N LYS A 326 -18.92 -5.23 -20.64
CA LYS A 326 -20.35 -5.49 -20.78
C LYS A 326 -21.03 -4.49 -21.72
N ALA A 327 -20.71 -3.20 -21.60
CA ALA A 327 -21.30 -2.14 -22.41
C ALA A 327 -20.82 -2.18 -23.87
N VAL A 328 -19.59 -2.62 -24.12
CA VAL A 328 -18.98 -2.70 -25.46
C VAL A 328 -19.40 -3.96 -26.22
N PHE A 329 -19.62 -5.09 -25.51
CA PHE A 329 -19.97 -6.39 -26.10
C PHE A 329 -21.23 -6.98 -25.47
N PRO A 330 -22.38 -6.31 -25.55
CA PRO A 330 -23.61 -6.74 -24.89
C PRO A 330 -24.17 -8.06 -25.44
N ASP A 331 -23.90 -8.37 -26.71
CA ASP A 331 -24.37 -9.57 -27.38
C ASP A 331 -23.66 -10.85 -26.93
N VAL A 332 -22.39 -10.73 -26.53
CA VAL A 332 -21.55 -11.84 -26.05
C VAL A 332 -21.63 -11.96 -24.54
N LEU A 333 -21.40 -10.87 -23.85
CA LEU A 333 -21.46 -10.77 -22.39
C LEU A 333 -22.92 -10.46 -22.00
N LYS A 334 -23.79 -11.47 -21.99
CA LYS A 334 -25.25 -11.30 -21.82
C LYS A 334 -25.61 -10.77 -20.43
N THR A 335 -24.88 -11.19 -19.41
CA THR A 335 -25.08 -10.74 -18.02
C THR A 335 -23.89 -9.92 -17.53
N PRO A 336 -24.05 -9.04 -16.52
CA PRO A 336 -22.94 -8.38 -15.87
C PRO A 336 -21.93 -9.37 -15.30
N SER A 337 -22.40 -10.50 -14.78
CA SER A 337 -21.55 -11.56 -14.22
C SER A 337 -20.63 -12.20 -15.27
N ASP A 338 -21.05 -12.31 -16.54
CA ASP A 338 -20.18 -12.81 -17.62
C ASP A 338 -18.96 -11.91 -17.79
N ALA A 339 -19.15 -10.59 -17.75
CA ALA A 339 -18.08 -9.62 -17.84
C ALA A 339 -17.14 -9.70 -16.63
N ASP A 340 -17.70 -9.83 -15.43
CA ASP A 340 -16.95 -9.96 -14.19
C ASP A 340 -16.05 -11.21 -14.20
N PHE A 341 -16.56 -12.35 -14.66
CA PHE A 341 -15.78 -13.59 -14.78
C PHE A 341 -14.67 -13.49 -15.81
N VAL A 342 -14.99 -13.00 -17.01
CA VAL A 342 -14.00 -12.91 -18.10
C VAL A 342 -12.89 -11.95 -17.74
N LEU A 343 -13.21 -10.73 -17.28
CA LEU A 343 -12.19 -9.74 -16.93
C LEU A 343 -11.41 -10.16 -15.68
N GLY A 344 -12.08 -10.78 -14.70
CA GLY A 344 -11.40 -11.34 -13.54
C GLY A 344 -10.34 -12.37 -13.94
N LEU A 345 -10.67 -13.32 -14.81
CA LEU A 345 -9.72 -14.32 -15.31
C LEU A 345 -8.54 -13.68 -16.06
N VAL A 346 -8.83 -12.72 -16.94
CA VAL A 346 -7.80 -11.98 -17.68
C VAL A 346 -6.85 -11.26 -16.72
N THR A 347 -7.38 -10.53 -15.75
CA THR A 347 -6.57 -9.78 -14.78
C THR A 347 -5.69 -10.68 -13.92
N VAL A 348 -6.16 -11.89 -13.52
CA VAL A 348 -5.29 -12.88 -12.82
C VAL A 348 -4.11 -13.26 -13.69
N VAL A 349 -4.37 -13.69 -14.93
CA VAL A 349 -3.32 -14.17 -15.84
C VAL A 349 -2.35 -13.05 -16.20
N ALA A 350 -2.89 -11.88 -16.56
CA ALA A 350 -2.10 -10.72 -16.94
C ALA A 350 -1.28 -10.17 -15.75
N GLY A 351 -1.90 -10.03 -14.59
CA GLY A 351 -1.27 -9.48 -13.39
C GLY A 351 -0.13 -10.36 -12.87
N ALA A 352 -0.39 -11.65 -12.70
CA ALA A 352 0.62 -12.60 -12.23
C ALA A 352 1.74 -12.79 -13.27
N GLY A 353 1.37 -13.05 -14.53
CA GLY A 353 2.30 -13.29 -15.62
C GLY A 353 3.15 -12.05 -15.93
N GLY A 354 2.52 -10.88 -16.07
CA GLY A 354 3.20 -9.62 -16.37
C GLY A 354 4.20 -9.23 -15.28
N THR A 355 3.81 -9.28 -14.02
CA THR A 355 4.70 -8.95 -12.90
C THR A 355 5.91 -9.88 -12.83
N ALA A 356 5.70 -11.19 -13.05
CA ALA A 356 6.80 -12.17 -13.10
C ALA A 356 7.75 -11.90 -14.28
N ILE A 357 7.21 -11.66 -15.48
CA ILE A 357 8.00 -11.31 -16.68
C ILE A 357 8.85 -10.06 -16.42
N GLY A 358 8.27 -9.02 -15.76
CA GLY A 358 8.97 -7.78 -15.44
C GLY A 358 10.18 -8.00 -14.53
N GLY A 359 10.02 -8.78 -13.47
CA GLY A 359 11.12 -9.15 -12.57
C GLY A 359 12.23 -9.91 -13.29
N ILE A 360 11.87 -10.96 -14.03
CA ILE A 360 12.84 -11.79 -14.80
C ILE A 360 13.56 -10.96 -15.87
N ALA A 361 12.85 -10.03 -16.53
CA ALA A 361 13.44 -9.17 -17.56
C ALA A 361 14.55 -8.28 -16.97
N VAL A 362 14.33 -7.69 -15.80
CA VAL A 362 15.33 -6.85 -15.12
C VAL A 362 16.52 -7.68 -14.67
N ASP A 363 16.29 -8.87 -14.11
CA ASP A 363 17.37 -9.78 -13.70
C ASP A 363 18.27 -10.16 -14.88
N LYS A 364 17.68 -10.48 -16.04
CA LYS A 364 18.43 -10.86 -17.26
C LYS A 364 19.16 -9.69 -17.91
N LEU A 365 18.63 -8.47 -17.85
CA LEU A 365 19.23 -7.28 -18.45
C LEU A 365 20.31 -6.63 -17.55
N GLY A 366 20.49 -7.16 -16.34
CA GLY A 366 21.31 -6.56 -15.29
C GLY A 366 20.54 -5.53 -14.47
N ASN A 367 20.67 -5.68 -13.15
CA ASN A 367 19.91 -4.92 -12.13
C ASN A 367 20.41 -3.46 -12.04
N SER A 368 20.08 -2.63 -13.02
CA SER A 368 20.39 -1.20 -13.05
C SER A 368 19.14 -0.35 -13.22
N VAL A 369 19.19 0.88 -12.69
CA VAL A 369 18.10 1.86 -12.81
C VAL A 369 17.73 2.11 -14.26
N GLY A 370 18.74 2.27 -15.14
CA GLY A 370 18.53 2.53 -16.56
C GLY A 370 17.86 1.37 -17.29
N ASN A 371 18.23 0.12 -16.98
CA ASN A 371 17.63 -1.07 -17.59
C ASN A 371 16.20 -1.29 -17.11
N ALA A 372 15.95 -1.18 -15.80
CA ALA A 372 14.62 -1.33 -15.22
C ALA A 372 13.64 -0.28 -15.77
N LEU A 373 14.05 0.99 -15.85
CA LEU A 373 13.25 2.05 -16.46
C LEU A 373 13.00 1.83 -17.96
N SER A 374 13.96 1.21 -18.67
CA SER A 374 13.77 0.88 -20.09
C SER A 374 12.74 -0.24 -20.27
N VAL A 375 12.75 -1.25 -19.39
CA VAL A 375 11.71 -2.29 -19.36
C VAL A 375 10.35 -1.63 -19.13
N CYS A 376 10.23 -0.75 -18.13
CA CYS A 376 8.98 -0.03 -17.86
C CYS A 376 8.50 0.80 -19.08
N ALA A 377 9.41 1.53 -19.73
CA ALA A 377 9.06 2.37 -20.87
C ALA A 377 8.57 1.56 -22.08
N VAL A 378 9.30 0.49 -22.42
CA VAL A 378 8.95 -0.39 -23.54
C VAL A 378 7.63 -1.12 -23.26
N SER A 379 7.48 -1.69 -22.05
CA SER A 379 6.27 -2.42 -21.69
C SER A 379 5.03 -1.51 -21.64
N SER A 380 5.16 -0.28 -21.14
CA SER A 380 4.08 0.70 -21.17
C SER A 380 3.70 1.11 -22.60
N ALA A 381 4.69 1.28 -23.50
CA ALA A 381 4.43 1.60 -24.91
C ALA A 381 3.76 0.43 -25.66
N VAL A 382 4.23 -0.80 -25.45
CA VAL A 382 3.61 -2.02 -26.01
C VAL A 382 2.21 -2.19 -25.44
N GLY A 383 2.04 -2.02 -24.13
CA GLY A 383 0.72 -2.07 -23.47
C GLY A 383 -0.24 -1.05 -24.05
N PHE A 384 0.20 0.19 -24.27
CA PHE A 384 -0.60 1.22 -24.94
C PHE A 384 -1.11 0.75 -26.31
N VAL A 385 -0.22 0.30 -27.21
CA VAL A 385 -0.60 -0.12 -28.56
C VAL A 385 -1.60 -1.28 -28.53
N LEU A 386 -1.34 -2.31 -27.71
CA LEU A 386 -2.20 -3.48 -27.63
C LEU A 386 -3.57 -3.17 -27.02
N LEU A 387 -3.62 -2.31 -26.01
CA LEU A 387 -4.87 -1.90 -25.39
C LEU A 387 -5.72 -1.00 -26.31
N GLU A 388 -5.08 -0.10 -27.07
CA GLU A 388 -5.79 0.66 -28.12
C GLU A 388 -6.38 -0.28 -29.19
N LEU A 389 -5.62 -1.26 -29.66
CA LEU A 389 -6.11 -2.27 -30.59
C LEU A 389 -7.27 -3.10 -30.00
N ALA A 390 -7.22 -3.39 -28.69
CA ALA A 390 -8.32 -4.04 -27.99
C ALA A 390 -9.58 -3.20 -28.05
N PHE A 391 -9.52 -1.92 -27.65
CA PHE A 391 -10.70 -1.06 -27.58
C PHE A 391 -11.24 -0.66 -28.96
N LEU A 392 -10.41 -0.62 -29.98
CA LEU A 392 -10.82 -0.42 -31.37
C LEU A 392 -11.40 -1.70 -32.01
N SER A 393 -11.17 -2.88 -31.43
CA SER A 393 -11.66 -4.14 -31.97
C SER A 393 -13.19 -4.23 -31.90
N THR A 394 -13.81 -4.63 -32.99
CA THR A 394 -15.25 -4.92 -33.08
C THR A 394 -15.59 -6.35 -32.68
N SER A 395 -14.62 -7.26 -32.80
CA SER A 395 -14.75 -8.68 -32.47
C SER A 395 -14.34 -8.95 -31.02
N PHE A 396 -15.18 -9.62 -30.26
CA PHE A 396 -14.89 -9.96 -28.86
C PHE A 396 -13.65 -10.84 -28.69
N PRO A 397 -13.42 -11.91 -29.49
CA PRO A 397 -12.17 -12.68 -29.38
C PRO A 397 -10.90 -11.84 -29.63
N MET A 398 -10.92 -10.93 -30.59
CA MET A 398 -9.78 -10.03 -30.85
C MET A 398 -9.57 -9.04 -29.69
N PHE A 399 -10.67 -8.48 -29.16
CA PHE A 399 -10.62 -7.67 -27.95
C PHE A 399 -9.94 -8.44 -26.81
N LEU A 400 -10.38 -9.67 -26.55
CA LEU A 400 -9.88 -10.49 -25.44
C LEU A 400 -8.38 -10.79 -25.58
N VAL A 401 -7.92 -11.14 -26.78
CA VAL A 401 -6.49 -11.41 -27.07
C VAL A 401 -5.65 -10.15 -26.87
N PHE A 402 -6.03 -9.05 -27.51
CA PHE A 402 -5.28 -7.80 -27.39
C PHE A 402 -5.33 -7.24 -25.99
N PHE A 403 -6.46 -7.36 -25.27
CA PHE A 403 -6.61 -6.90 -23.90
C PHE A 403 -5.72 -7.72 -22.95
N LEU A 404 -5.73 -9.06 -23.06
CA LEU A 404 -4.88 -9.94 -22.26
C LEU A 404 -3.38 -9.60 -22.42
N PHE A 405 -2.90 -9.50 -23.65
CA PHE A 405 -1.48 -9.19 -23.88
C PHE A 405 -1.14 -7.73 -23.54
N GLY A 406 -2.06 -6.80 -23.78
CA GLY A 406 -1.92 -5.39 -23.43
C GLY A 406 -1.87 -5.17 -21.92
N GLU A 407 -2.77 -5.79 -21.17
CA GLU A 407 -2.79 -5.75 -19.72
C GLU A 407 -1.56 -6.46 -19.13
N THR A 408 -1.14 -7.61 -19.71
CA THR A 408 0.11 -8.29 -19.33
C THR A 408 1.31 -7.36 -19.52
N ALA A 409 1.42 -6.68 -20.69
CA ALA A 409 2.49 -5.73 -20.93
C ALA A 409 2.47 -4.56 -19.94
N ALA A 410 1.30 -4.05 -19.58
CA ALA A 410 1.18 -3.03 -18.55
C ALA A 410 1.69 -3.54 -17.19
N PHE A 411 1.31 -4.74 -16.76
CA PHE A 411 1.77 -5.33 -15.49
C PHE A 411 3.26 -5.69 -15.45
N VAL A 412 3.95 -5.83 -16.60
CA VAL A 412 5.41 -5.95 -16.66
C VAL A 412 6.11 -4.75 -15.99
N THR A 413 5.51 -3.57 -16.01
CA THR A 413 6.04 -2.36 -15.35
C THR A 413 6.08 -2.49 -13.81
N GLN A 414 5.22 -3.30 -13.20
CA GLN A 414 4.96 -3.29 -11.76
C GLN A 414 6.19 -3.62 -10.89
N ALA A 415 6.90 -4.70 -11.20
CA ALA A 415 8.07 -5.09 -10.41
C ALA A 415 9.28 -4.16 -10.64
N PRO A 416 9.67 -3.84 -11.90
CA PRO A 416 10.78 -2.95 -12.17
C PRO A 416 10.65 -1.55 -11.59
N ILE A 417 9.45 -0.94 -11.68
CA ILE A 417 9.27 0.44 -11.22
C ILE A 417 9.41 0.56 -9.69
N ASN A 418 8.93 -0.43 -8.95
CA ASN A 418 9.11 -0.48 -7.49
C ASN A 418 10.59 -0.67 -7.11
N ALA A 419 11.35 -1.46 -7.88
CA ALA A 419 12.79 -1.59 -7.68
C ALA A 419 13.52 -0.27 -7.90
N VAL A 420 13.18 0.47 -8.97
CA VAL A 420 13.77 1.77 -9.28
C VAL A 420 13.50 2.80 -8.19
N VAL A 421 12.30 2.82 -7.60
CA VAL A 421 11.99 3.70 -6.46
C VAL A 421 12.99 3.50 -5.32
N LEU A 422 13.36 2.24 -5.03
CA LEU A 422 14.35 1.91 -3.99
C LEU A 422 15.79 2.22 -4.39
N TRP A 423 16.14 2.03 -5.67
CA TRP A 423 17.51 2.19 -6.17
C TRP A 423 17.87 3.64 -6.48
N SER A 424 16.89 4.50 -6.70
CA SER A 424 17.09 5.91 -7.03
C SER A 424 17.34 6.82 -5.82
N VAL A 425 17.34 6.26 -4.60
CA VAL A 425 17.50 7.03 -3.35
C VAL A 425 18.49 6.35 -2.40
N PRO A 426 19.17 7.12 -1.52
CA PRO A 426 20.06 6.55 -0.51
C PRO A 426 19.35 5.55 0.41
N PRO A 427 20.04 4.52 0.94
CA PRO A 427 19.44 3.48 1.77
C PRO A 427 18.62 3.99 2.95
N GLY A 428 19.08 5.04 3.63
CA GLY A 428 18.36 5.66 4.75
C GLY A 428 17.04 6.34 4.37
N SER A 429 16.85 6.73 3.10
CA SER A 429 15.66 7.40 2.61
C SER A 429 14.65 6.45 1.94
N ARG A 430 14.98 5.17 1.76
CA ARG A 430 14.11 4.18 1.08
C ARG A 430 12.71 4.03 1.68
N PRO A 431 12.55 3.94 3.02
CA PRO A 431 11.21 3.84 3.60
C PRO A 431 10.35 5.08 3.31
N LEU A 432 10.97 6.27 3.38
CA LEU A 432 10.31 7.52 3.05
C LEU A 432 9.92 7.58 1.57
N ALA A 433 10.83 7.17 0.68
CA ALA A 433 10.58 7.13 -0.76
C ALA A 433 9.39 6.21 -1.11
N CYS A 434 9.31 5.02 -0.54
CA CYS A 434 8.18 4.11 -0.73
C CYS A 434 6.86 4.76 -0.26
N SER A 435 6.84 5.33 0.94
CA SER A 435 5.64 5.97 1.50
C SER A 435 5.19 7.16 0.65
N MET A 436 6.12 8.03 0.25
CA MET A 436 5.82 9.19 -0.61
C MET A 436 5.35 8.76 -2.00
N THR A 437 5.97 7.72 -2.58
CA THR A 437 5.52 7.15 -3.86
C THR A 437 4.08 6.66 -3.75
N THR A 438 3.74 5.89 -2.72
CA THR A 438 2.38 5.42 -2.48
C THR A 438 1.39 6.58 -2.38
N VAL A 439 1.74 7.65 -1.64
CA VAL A 439 0.89 8.85 -1.56
C VAL A 439 0.69 9.48 -2.93
N PHE A 440 1.75 9.67 -3.71
CA PHE A 440 1.64 10.32 -5.03
C PHE A 440 0.87 9.49 -6.05
N ILE A 441 1.12 8.18 -6.15
CA ILE A 441 0.42 7.33 -7.13
C ILE A 441 -1.08 7.24 -6.82
N HIS A 442 -1.46 7.22 -5.55
CA HIS A 442 -2.87 7.20 -5.18
C HIS A 442 -3.50 8.59 -5.26
N ALA A 443 -2.88 9.63 -4.72
CA ALA A 443 -3.46 10.98 -4.73
C ALA A 443 -3.61 11.58 -6.13
N LEU A 444 -2.67 11.32 -7.04
CA LEU A 444 -2.65 11.90 -8.39
C LEU A 444 -3.07 10.90 -9.49
N GLY A 445 -3.02 9.59 -9.20
CA GLY A 445 -3.44 8.52 -10.12
C GLY A 445 -4.84 8.01 -9.79
N ASP A 446 -4.97 7.15 -8.81
CA ASP A 446 -6.18 6.37 -8.56
C ASP A 446 -7.35 7.17 -7.99
N VAL A 447 -7.11 8.26 -7.25
CA VAL A 447 -8.18 9.07 -6.66
C VAL A 447 -8.92 9.89 -7.71
N PRO A 448 -8.25 10.67 -8.58
CA PRO A 448 -8.94 11.52 -9.54
C PRO A 448 -9.48 10.76 -10.76
N THR A 449 -8.88 9.64 -11.16
CA THR A 449 -9.20 9.02 -12.45
C THR A 449 -10.56 8.34 -12.53
N PRO A 450 -11.08 7.60 -11.53
CA PRO A 450 -12.42 7.03 -11.61
C PRO A 450 -13.54 8.08 -11.75
N PRO A 451 -13.59 9.16 -10.97
CA PRO A 451 -14.59 10.21 -11.18
C PRO A 451 -14.40 10.98 -12.50
N LEU A 452 -13.15 11.24 -12.93
CA LEU A 452 -12.88 11.87 -14.21
C LEU A 452 -13.34 11.01 -15.39
N PHE A 453 -13.11 9.70 -15.34
CA PHE A 453 -13.61 8.77 -16.34
C PHE A 453 -15.14 8.77 -16.40
N GLY A 454 -15.81 8.72 -15.24
CA GLY A 454 -17.27 8.82 -15.14
C GLY A 454 -17.81 10.13 -15.69
N ALA A 455 -17.14 11.26 -15.41
CA ALA A 455 -17.49 12.56 -15.97
C ALA A 455 -17.32 12.60 -17.49
N THR A 456 -16.25 12.00 -18.02
CA THR A 456 -15.99 11.90 -19.47
C THR A 456 -17.11 11.08 -20.16
N LEU A 457 -17.53 9.97 -19.59
CA LEU A 457 -18.64 9.17 -20.10
C LEU A 457 -19.93 10.01 -20.18
N GLN A 458 -20.26 10.76 -19.11
CA GLN A 458 -21.43 11.61 -19.10
C GLN A 458 -21.36 12.73 -20.14
N ALA A 459 -20.19 13.36 -20.27
CA ALA A 459 -19.98 14.41 -21.28
C ALA A 459 -20.11 13.89 -22.71
N LEU A 460 -19.63 12.65 -22.99
CA LEU A 460 -19.76 12.01 -24.31
C LEU A 460 -21.21 11.58 -24.61
N ALA A 461 -21.97 11.19 -23.60
CA ALA A 461 -23.37 10.82 -23.76
C ALA A 461 -24.28 12.03 -23.99
N GLY A 462 -23.94 13.20 -23.42
CA GLY A 462 -24.82 14.37 -23.37
C GLY A 462 -26.17 14.01 -22.73
N ASP A 463 -27.26 14.37 -23.39
CA ASP A 463 -28.63 14.03 -22.96
C ASP A 463 -29.09 12.65 -23.49
N GLY A 464 -28.23 11.93 -24.20
CA GLY A 464 -28.54 10.64 -24.82
C GLY A 464 -28.12 9.44 -23.95
N ALA A 465 -28.54 8.24 -24.40
CA ALA A 465 -28.08 6.99 -23.81
C ALA A 465 -26.60 6.74 -24.08
N LEU A 466 -25.89 6.14 -23.11
CA LEU A 466 -24.50 5.71 -23.27
C LEU A 466 -24.42 4.54 -24.27
N LYS A 467 -23.66 4.75 -25.34
CA LYS A 467 -23.40 3.76 -26.39
C LYS A 467 -22.02 3.13 -26.22
N ALA A 468 -21.79 1.97 -26.85
CA ALA A 468 -20.51 1.28 -26.88
C ALA A 468 -19.35 2.19 -27.37
N GLU A 469 -19.63 3.06 -28.34
CA GLU A 469 -18.65 4.02 -28.88
C GLU A 469 -18.16 5.04 -27.85
N HIS A 470 -19.03 5.51 -26.94
CA HIS A 470 -18.64 6.41 -25.85
C HIS A 470 -17.68 5.74 -24.87
N TRP A 471 -17.93 4.47 -24.53
CA TRP A 471 -17.03 3.67 -23.69
C TRP A 471 -15.68 3.46 -24.36
N ARG A 472 -15.66 3.09 -25.68
CA ARG A 472 -14.42 2.91 -26.43
C ARG A 472 -13.61 4.21 -26.46
N SER A 473 -14.25 5.33 -26.80
CA SER A 473 -13.58 6.64 -26.88
C SER A 473 -12.99 7.07 -25.52
N ALA A 474 -13.73 6.87 -24.43
CA ALA A 474 -13.24 7.19 -23.09
C ALA A 474 -12.05 6.29 -22.71
N LEU A 475 -12.14 4.96 -22.96
CA LEU A 475 -11.05 4.03 -22.67
C LEU A 475 -9.79 4.39 -23.46
N CYS A 476 -9.89 4.65 -24.77
CA CYS A 476 -8.78 5.07 -25.60
C CYS A 476 -8.15 6.38 -25.07
N ALA A 477 -8.95 7.38 -24.73
CA ALA A 477 -8.46 8.65 -24.22
C ALA A 477 -7.65 8.48 -22.93
N PHE A 478 -8.12 7.67 -21.98
CA PHE A 478 -7.42 7.43 -20.71
C PHE A 478 -6.18 6.54 -20.91
N THR A 479 -6.23 5.57 -21.83
CA THR A 479 -5.09 4.69 -22.16
C THR A 479 -3.88 5.48 -22.66
N CYS A 480 -4.08 6.65 -23.28
CA CYS A 480 -3.00 7.55 -23.69
C CYS A 480 -2.04 7.94 -22.55
N ALA A 481 -2.47 7.85 -21.29
CA ALA A 481 -1.59 8.09 -20.14
C ALA A 481 -0.45 7.03 -20.05
N LEU A 482 -0.61 5.83 -20.61
CA LEU A 482 0.49 4.86 -20.75
C LEU A 482 1.58 5.38 -21.68
N LEU A 483 1.22 6.09 -22.75
CA LEU A 483 2.20 6.71 -23.65
C LEU A 483 2.96 7.83 -22.95
N VAL A 484 2.28 8.62 -22.11
CA VAL A 484 2.90 9.63 -21.25
C VAL A 484 3.87 8.96 -20.26
N SER A 485 3.45 7.87 -19.62
CA SER A 485 4.31 7.06 -18.74
C SER A 485 5.54 6.56 -19.48
N ALA A 486 5.36 5.92 -20.64
CA ALA A 486 6.45 5.41 -21.48
C ALA A 486 7.44 6.52 -21.87
N GLY A 487 6.95 7.70 -22.26
CA GLY A 487 7.78 8.85 -22.62
C GLY A 487 8.62 9.38 -21.43
N ILE A 488 8.00 9.53 -20.27
CA ILE A 488 8.69 9.98 -19.05
C ILE A 488 9.75 8.96 -18.63
N LEU A 489 9.36 7.68 -18.51
CA LEU A 489 10.25 6.61 -18.04
C LEU A 489 11.39 6.36 -19.02
N GLY A 490 11.12 6.43 -20.34
CA GLY A 490 12.13 6.29 -21.39
C GLY A 490 13.17 7.41 -21.40
N ARG A 491 12.75 8.67 -21.18
CA ARG A 491 13.68 9.80 -21.01
C ARG A 491 14.53 9.63 -19.75
N THR A 492 13.90 9.22 -18.65
CA THR A 492 14.60 8.99 -17.38
C THR A 492 15.60 7.84 -17.50
N ALA A 493 15.24 6.76 -18.21
CA ALA A 493 16.14 5.65 -18.50
C ALA A 493 17.40 6.08 -19.27
N ARG A 494 17.22 6.88 -20.31
CA ARG A 494 18.34 7.42 -21.09
C ARG A 494 19.26 8.28 -20.23
N ARG A 495 18.69 9.17 -19.41
CA ARG A 495 19.46 10.02 -18.49
C ARG A 495 20.25 9.17 -17.49
N ALA A 496 19.60 8.20 -16.82
CA ALA A 496 20.27 7.33 -15.86
C ALA A 496 21.43 6.52 -16.46
N ARG A 497 21.32 6.12 -17.74
CA ARG A 497 22.43 5.46 -18.46
C ARG A 497 23.57 6.43 -18.76
N MET A 498 23.28 7.66 -19.18
CA MET A 498 24.32 8.66 -19.45
C MET A 498 25.07 9.04 -18.17
N ASP A 499 24.35 9.21 -17.06
CA ASP A 499 24.95 9.52 -15.75
C ASP A 499 25.88 8.38 -15.28
N ALA A 500 25.51 7.12 -15.51
CA ALA A 500 26.32 5.95 -15.20
C ALA A 500 27.61 5.89 -16.05
N VAL A 501 27.54 6.21 -17.34
CA VAL A 501 28.70 6.22 -18.24
C VAL A 501 29.65 7.37 -17.88
N SER A 502 29.12 8.57 -17.59
CA SER A 502 29.95 9.72 -17.20
C SER A 502 30.59 9.56 -15.82
N GLY A 503 29.94 8.83 -14.90
CA GLY A 503 30.51 8.47 -13.59
C GLY A 503 31.68 7.49 -13.74
N ALA A 504 31.53 6.46 -14.56
CA ALA A 504 32.59 5.49 -14.84
C ALA A 504 33.81 6.09 -15.54
N GLY A 505 33.59 7.09 -16.43
CA GLY A 505 34.67 7.82 -17.08
C GLY A 505 35.53 8.65 -16.11
N ARG A 506 34.92 9.27 -15.11
CA ARG A 506 35.63 10.06 -14.09
C ARG A 506 36.41 9.20 -13.08
N GLU A 507 35.94 8.00 -12.78
CA GLU A 507 36.69 7.06 -11.93
C GLU A 507 37.90 6.48 -12.68
N GLY A 508 37.83 6.24 -14.00
CA GLY A 508 38.95 5.80 -14.85
C GLY A 508 40.03 6.88 -15.03
N GLU A 509 39.65 8.16 -15.19
CA GLU A 509 40.61 9.28 -15.29
C GLU A 509 41.32 9.55 -13.94
N GLY A 510 40.68 9.32 -12.81
CA GLY A 510 41.26 9.48 -11.48
C GLY A 510 42.26 8.37 -11.11
N GLU A 511 42.17 7.18 -11.71
CA GLU A 511 43.15 6.10 -11.54
C GLU A 511 44.36 6.26 -12.46
N GLU A 512 44.23 6.88 -13.63
CA GLU A 512 45.36 7.18 -14.52
C GLU A 512 46.23 8.36 -14.06
N GLU A 513 45.63 9.39 -13.41
CA GLU A 513 46.40 10.51 -12.82
C GLU A 513 47.12 10.16 -11.51
N GLY A 514 46.74 9.06 -10.83
CA GLY A 514 47.40 8.59 -9.61
C GLY A 514 48.57 7.65 -9.83
N GLY A 515 48.86 7.27 -11.10
CA GLY A 515 49.88 6.26 -11.45
C GLY A 515 51.26 6.77 -11.86
N ASP A 516 51.46 8.11 -11.99
CA ASP A 516 52.76 8.67 -12.44
C ASP A 516 53.40 9.54 -11.35
N GLY A 517 54.06 8.86 -10.38
CA GLY A 517 54.81 9.58 -9.33
C GLY A 517 55.44 8.63 -8.31
N GLY A 518 56.43 7.86 -8.71
CA GLY A 518 57.17 7.09 -7.71
C GLY A 518 58.15 6.03 -8.23
N GLU A 519 58.97 6.35 -9.21
CA GLU A 519 60.25 5.63 -9.38
C GLU A 519 61.29 6.21 -8.43
N GLY A 520 61.80 5.38 -7.52
CA GLY A 520 62.92 5.76 -6.66
C GLY A 520 63.35 4.70 -5.66
N GLY A 521 64.06 3.68 -6.13
CA GLY A 521 65.24 3.14 -5.39
C GLY A 521 64.99 2.16 -4.23
N SER A 522 65.25 0.93 -4.48
CA SER A 522 66.29 0.05 -3.92
C SER A 522 65.83 -1.39 -3.72
N ALA A 523 66.36 -2.26 -4.55
CA ALA A 523 66.62 -3.66 -4.15
C ALA A 523 67.84 -3.71 -3.21
N PRO A 524 68.23 -4.83 -2.56
CA PRO A 524 67.85 -6.22 -2.74
C PRO A 524 67.75 -7.06 -1.44
N LEU A 525 67.63 -8.40 -1.63
CA LEU A 525 68.18 -9.57 -0.94
C LEU A 525 67.18 -10.56 -0.33
N LEU A 526 67.06 -11.68 -1.05
CA LEU A 526 67.44 -13.06 -0.68
C LEU A 526 66.84 -13.73 0.57
N GLY A 527 66.33 -14.88 0.31
CA GLY A 527 66.19 -16.02 1.23
C GLY A 527 64.75 -16.36 1.52
N GLY A 528 64.21 -17.50 1.19
CA GLY A 528 64.67 -18.85 1.19
C GLY A 528 63.61 -19.70 1.88
N SER A 529 63.14 -20.73 1.21
CA SER A 529 62.60 -21.99 1.76
C SER A 529 61.49 -21.96 2.83
N GLU A 530 60.39 -22.46 2.56
CA GLU A 530 59.73 -23.77 2.57
C GLU A 530 58.26 -23.65 2.22
#